data_41139abbac85254d5935b1ede9277bad
#
_entry.id   41139abbac85254d5935b1ede9277bad
#
_cell.length_a   1.000
_cell.length_b   1.000
_cell.length_c   1.000
_cell.angle_alpha   90.00
_cell.angle_beta   90.00
_cell.angle_gamma   90.00
#
_symmetry.space_group_name_H-M   'P 1'
#
loop_
_entity.id
_entity.type
_entity.pdbx_description
1 polymer ?
#
loop_
_entity_poly.entity_id
_entity_poly.type
_entity_poly.pdbx_seq_one_letter_code
_entity_poly.pdbx_strand_id
1 'polypeptide(L)'
;MDVRHLNELLLPDDLFEEILTAHEAELKDFLGATPAELRSVHNLAKGVVEETNIRILIYEAAFSSMAVSGELDFFSYKVNLTPDQRSRCISYVLQLCKQREKLEFRLISGRIVNDFQYVADPNMFLSGAASYLRLDNNCPVNRIAMVNNSVMEDRLSEYFDQVWNLDDQNVTKERNAIAEHIHHVLQGIHLITRAKSDGMEELQESWMNKI
;
A
#
# COMPACT_ATOMS: atom_id res chain seq x y z
N MET A 1 3.55 -4.73 -8.41
CA MET A 1 3.58 -3.53 -7.55
C MET A 1 4.25 -3.89 -6.23
N ASP A 2 5.15 -3.08 -5.75
CA ASP A 2 5.84 -3.23 -4.46
C ASP A 2 5.23 -2.22 -3.47
N VAL A 3 4.70 -2.68 -2.33
CA VAL A 3 3.94 -1.86 -1.38
C VAL A 3 4.61 -1.89 -0.02
N ARG A 4 5.34 -0.83 0.30
CA ARG A 4 5.99 -0.63 1.61
C ARG A 4 5.11 0.11 2.60
N HIS A 5 4.24 0.96 2.09
CA HIS A 5 3.20 1.65 2.85
C HIS A 5 1.87 1.40 2.14
N LEU A 6 0.80 1.21 2.88
CA LEU A 6 -0.53 1.17 2.28
C LEU A 6 -0.80 2.54 1.63
N ASN A 7 -1.41 2.50 0.46
CA ASN A 7 -1.61 3.68 -0.39
C ASN A 7 -3.05 3.80 -0.88
N GLU A 8 -3.33 4.85 -1.62
CA GLU A 8 -4.66 5.19 -2.13
C GLU A 8 -5.31 4.08 -2.97
N LEU A 9 -4.54 3.20 -3.63
CA LEU A 9 -5.08 2.09 -4.44
C LEU A 9 -5.67 0.96 -3.59
N LEU A 10 -5.27 0.89 -2.33
CA LEU A 10 -5.73 -0.11 -1.36
C LEU A 10 -6.81 0.44 -0.42
N LEU A 11 -7.47 1.53 -0.80
CA LEU A 11 -8.57 2.14 -0.06
C LEU A 11 -9.92 1.79 -0.69
N PRO A 12 -10.99 1.62 0.12
CA PRO A 12 -12.34 1.68 -0.38
C PRO A 12 -12.70 3.11 -0.82
N ASP A 13 -13.61 3.25 -1.79
CA ASP A 13 -13.93 4.54 -2.41
C ASP A 13 -14.44 5.58 -1.43
N ASP A 14 -15.26 5.17 -0.48
CA ASP A 14 -15.80 6.04 0.55
C ASP A 14 -14.70 6.60 1.47
N LEU A 15 -13.72 5.80 1.83
CA LEU A 15 -12.58 6.25 2.63
C LEU A 15 -11.64 7.14 1.80
N PHE A 16 -11.44 6.83 0.52
CA PHE A 16 -10.69 7.69 -0.39
C PHE A 16 -11.27 9.11 -0.45
N GLU A 17 -12.60 9.23 -0.66
CA GLU A 17 -13.27 10.53 -0.72
C GLU A 17 -13.24 11.28 0.62
N GLU A 18 -13.35 10.56 1.73
CA GLU A 18 -13.23 11.13 3.07
C GLU A 18 -11.85 11.76 3.29
N ILE A 19 -10.77 11.05 2.95
CA ILE A 19 -9.39 11.54 3.08
C ILE A 19 -9.15 12.71 2.13
N LEU A 20 -9.56 12.58 0.86
CA LEU A 20 -9.40 13.63 -0.14
C LEU A 20 -10.06 14.94 0.29
N THR A 21 -11.26 14.84 0.86
CA THR A 21 -12.00 16.01 1.34
C THR A 21 -11.35 16.61 2.59
N ALA A 22 -10.90 15.77 3.53
CA ALA A 22 -10.28 16.23 4.77
C ALA A 22 -8.94 16.94 4.56
N HIS A 23 -8.21 16.57 3.50
CA HIS A 23 -6.86 17.07 3.22
C HIS A 23 -6.77 17.86 1.89
N GLU A 24 -7.87 18.43 1.41
CA GLU A 24 -7.93 19.10 0.10
C GLU A 24 -6.89 20.22 -0.03
N ALA A 25 -6.77 21.07 0.99
CA ALA A 25 -5.85 22.21 0.96
C ALA A 25 -4.38 21.77 0.96
N GLU A 26 -4.03 20.85 1.84
CA GLU A 26 -2.68 20.31 1.96
C GLU A 26 -2.25 19.54 0.72
N LEU A 27 -3.15 18.75 0.15
CA LEU A 27 -2.90 17.99 -1.08
C LEU A 27 -2.72 18.93 -2.28
N LYS A 28 -3.52 19.99 -2.37
CA LYS A 28 -3.36 21.01 -3.41
C LYS A 28 -2.02 21.72 -3.32
N ASP A 29 -1.62 22.12 -2.11
CA ASP A 29 -0.34 22.79 -1.88
C ASP A 29 0.86 21.83 -2.15
N PHE A 30 0.71 20.57 -1.80
CA PHE A 30 1.78 19.58 -1.92
C PHE A 30 1.95 19.04 -3.35
N LEU A 31 0.83 18.76 -4.04
CA LEU A 31 0.82 18.12 -5.37
C LEU A 31 0.62 19.11 -6.50
N GLY A 32 0.04 20.29 -6.22
CA GLY A 32 -0.42 21.21 -7.25
C GLY A 32 -1.63 20.69 -8.04
N ALA A 33 -2.30 19.64 -7.55
CA ALA A 33 -3.41 18.97 -8.20
C ALA A 33 -4.74 19.28 -7.51
N THR A 34 -5.80 19.37 -8.30
CA THR A 34 -7.15 19.54 -7.78
C THR A 34 -7.76 18.20 -7.33
N PRO A 35 -8.76 18.20 -6.43
CA PRO A 35 -9.47 16.98 -6.06
C PRO A 35 -10.07 16.22 -7.26
N ALA A 36 -10.52 16.93 -8.27
CA ALA A 36 -11.07 16.32 -9.49
C ALA A 36 -10.01 15.54 -10.28
N GLU A 37 -8.79 16.10 -10.38
CA GLU A 37 -7.66 15.41 -11.01
C GLU A 37 -7.24 14.19 -10.22
N LEU A 38 -7.15 14.26 -8.89
CA LEU A 38 -6.82 13.14 -8.03
C LEU A 38 -7.86 12.01 -8.12
N ARG A 39 -9.16 12.35 -8.15
CA ARG A 39 -10.23 11.38 -8.42
C ARG A 39 -10.07 10.70 -9.78
N SER A 40 -9.76 11.48 -10.81
CA SER A 40 -9.58 10.96 -12.16
C SER A 40 -8.43 9.94 -12.21
N VAL A 41 -7.30 10.26 -11.58
CA VAL A 41 -6.14 9.36 -11.48
C VAL A 41 -6.50 8.10 -10.69
N HIS A 42 -7.17 8.25 -9.55
CA HIS A 42 -7.58 7.10 -8.73
C HIS A 42 -8.54 6.18 -9.48
N ASN A 43 -9.56 6.72 -10.13
CA ASN A 43 -10.54 5.94 -10.90
C ASN A 43 -9.88 5.21 -12.08
N LEU A 44 -8.94 5.87 -12.77
CA LEU A 44 -8.19 5.24 -13.84
C LEU A 44 -7.35 4.07 -13.32
N ALA A 45 -6.62 4.28 -12.23
CA ALA A 45 -5.80 3.25 -11.63
C ALA A 45 -6.63 2.07 -11.10
N LYS A 46 -7.79 2.34 -10.48
CA LYS A 46 -8.73 1.28 -10.08
C LYS A 46 -9.29 0.50 -11.27
N GLY A 47 -9.65 1.17 -12.35
CA GLY A 47 -10.10 0.51 -13.58
C GLY A 47 -9.06 -0.49 -14.09
N VAL A 48 -7.78 -0.09 -14.10
CA VAL A 48 -6.68 -0.99 -14.46
C VAL A 48 -6.59 -2.18 -13.51
N VAL A 49 -6.67 -1.93 -12.19
CA VAL A 49 -6.66 -2.98 -11.15
C VAL A 49 -7.83 -3.97 -11.35
N GLU A 50 -8.95 -3.51 -11.85
CA GLU A 50 -10.13 -4.35 -12.08
C GLU A 50 -10.04 -5.22 -13.33
N GLU A 51 -9.37 -4.74 -14.35
CA GLU A 51 -9.32 -5.40 -15.67
C GLU A 51 -8.09 -6.29 -15.87
N THR A 52 -6.99 -6.02 -15.16
CA THR A 52 -5.72 -6.71 -15.38
C THR A 52 -5.34 -7.65 -14.23
N ASN A 53 -4.43 -8.58 -14.53
CA ASN A 53 -3.80 -9.42 -13.51
C ASN A 53 -2.69 -8.60 -12.82
N ILE A 54 -2.83 -8.35 -11.54
CA ILE A 54 -1.88 -7.56 -10.75
C ILE A 54 -1.21 -8.42 -9.71
N ARG A 55 0.11 -8.33 -9.67
CA ARG A 55 0.95 -8.93 -8.62
C ARG A 55 1.38 -7.84 -7.65
N ILE A 56 1.12 -8.04 -6.36
CA ILE A 56 1.43 -7.10 -5.30
C ILE A 56 2.36 -7.75 -4.29
N LEU A 57 3.57 -7.21 -4.18
CA LEU A 57 4.46 -7.48 -3.05
C LEU A 57 4.11 -6.49 -1.94
N ILE A 58 3.68 -6.98 -0.80
CA ILE A 58 3.33 -6.15 0.35
C ILE A 58 4.20 -6.51 1.55
N TYR A 59 4.69 -5.52 2.26
CA TYR A 59 5.57 -5.73 3.40
C TYR A 59 4.77 -5.77 4.70
N GLU A 60 5.14 -6.67 5.62
CA GLU A 60 4.58 -6.70 6.98
C GLU A 60 4.68 -5.35 7.67
N ALA A 61 5.78 -4.63 7.41
CA ALA A 61 5.98 -3.28 7.93
C ALA A 61 4.88 -2.28 7.51
N ALA A 62 4.28 -2.46 6.31
CA ALA A 62 3.16 -1.62 5.88
C ALA A 62 1.92 -1.82 6.77
N PHE A 63 1.65 -3.07 7.15
CA PHE A 63 0.55 -3.40 8.06
C PHE A 63 0.83 -2.95 9.49
N SER A 64 2.06 -3.14 9.97
CA SER A 64 2.48 -2.72 11.31
C SER A 64 2.40 -1.20 11.45
N SER A 65 2.88 -0.45 10.46
CA SER A 65 2.76 1.01 10.42
C SER A 65 1.30 1.45 10.43
N MET A 66 0.46 0.86 9.60
CA MET A 66 -0.98 1.13 9.57
C MET A 66 -1.64 0.83 10.92
N ALA A 67 -1.30 -0.31 11.55
CA ALA A 67 -1.93 -0.71 12.81
C ALA A 67 -1.56 0.24 13.98
N VAL A 68 -0.29 0.65 14.06
CA VAL A 68 0.23 1.43 15.19
C VAL A 68 0.02 2.93 14.98
N SER A 69 0.50 3.50 13.87
CA SER A 69 0.44 4.93 13.58
C SER A 69 -0.74 5.34 12.72
N GLY A 70 -1.31 4.41 11.92
CA GLY A 70 -2.30 4.72 10.90
C GLY A 70 -1.70 5.41 9.68
N GLU A 71 -0.40 5.31 9.50
CA GLU A 71 0.29 5.96 8.40
C GLU A 71 -0.15 5.38 7.07
N LEU A 72 -0.67 6.24 6.20
CA LEU A 72 -1.08 5.97 4.85
C LEU A 72 -0.30 6.86 3.89
N ASP A 73 0.15 6.29 2.79
CA ASP A 73 0.73 7.03 1.69
C ASP A 73 -0.35 7.41 0.66
N PHE A 74 -0.84 8.64 0.74
CA PHE A 74 -1.90 9.14 -0.14
C PHE A 74 -1.28 10.06 -1.21
N PHE A 75 -1.05 9.54 -2.39
CA PHE A 75 -0.32 10.24 -3.47
C PHE A 75 1.02 10.83 -3.02
N SER A 76 1.80 10.06 -2.28
CA SER A 76 3.06 10.51 -1.65
C SER A 76 2.91 11.52 -0.50
N TYR A 77 1.70 11.93 -0.16
CA TYR A 77 1.40 12.70 1.03
C TYR A 77 1.07 11.75 2.19
N LYS A 78 1.75 11.92 3.33
CA LYS A 78 1.52 11.08 4.50
C LYS A 78 0.28 11.54 5.25
N VAL A 79 -0.68 10.65 5.37
CA VAL A 79 -1.91 10.85 6.15
C VAL A 79 -1.93 9.87 7.33
N ASN A 80 -2.35 10.34 8.49
CA ASN A 80 -2.56 9.48 9.65
C ASN A 80 -4.06 9.20 9.83
N LEU A 81 -4.42 7.95 9.65
CA LEU A 81 -5.80 7.49 9.76
C LEU A 81 -6.24 7.33 11.21
N THR A 82 -7.49 7.67 11.49
CA THR A 82 -8.16 7.34 12.75
C THR A 82 -8.31 5.83 12.91
N PRO A 83 -8.54 5.30 14.12
CA PRO A 83 -8.72 3.86 14.34
C PRO A 83 -9.83 3.24 13.49
N ASP A 84 -10.94 3.95 13.28
CA ASP A 84 -12.02 3.50 12.41
C ASP A 84 -11.59 3.41 10.95
N GLN A 85 -10.94 4.46 10.45
CA GLN A 85 -10.42 4.50 9.09
C GLN A 85 -9.36 3.40 8.84
N ARG A 86 -8.49 3.11 9.84
CA ARG A 86 -7.55 1.98 9.78
C ARG A 86 -8.27 0.65 9.62
N SER A 87 -9.30 0.43 10.44
CA SER A 87 -10.10 -0.81 10.39
C SER A 87 -10.77 -0.97 9.04
N ARG A 88 -11.34 0.10 8.47
CA ARG A 88 -11.95 0.09 7.12
C ARG A 88 -10.93 -0.22 6.05
N CYS A 89 -9.75 0.42 6.10
CA CYS A 89 -8.65 0.19 5.16
C CYS A 89 -8.19 -1.27 5.20
N ILE A 90 -7.84 -1.80 6.37
CA ILE A 90 -7.36 -3.19 6.52
C ILE A 90 -8.44 -4.21 6.15
N SER A 91 -9.71 -3.95 6.50
CA SER A 91 -10.83 -4.81 6.09
C SER A 91 -10.98 -4.87 4.57
N TYR A 92 -10.78 -3.75 3.89
CA TYR A 92 -10.83 -3.71 2.43
C TYR A 92 -9.66 -4.49 1.79
N VAL A 93 -8.44 -4.34 2.30
CA VAL A 93 -7.28 -5.14 1.83
C VAL A 93 -7.52 -6.63 2.05
N LEU A 94 -8.09 -7.02 3.19
CA LEU A 94 -8.48 -8.41 3.47
C LEU A 94 -9.52 -8.92 2.46
N GLN A 95 -10.50 -8.09 2.14
CA GLN A 95 -11.51 -8.41 1.13
C GLN A 95 -10.88 -8.59 -0.26
N LEU A 96 -10.01 -7.67 -0.67
CA LEU A 96 -9.27 -7.79 -1.93
C LEU A 96 -8.46 -9.09 -1.99
N CYS A 97 -7.73 -9.39 -0.92
CA CYS A 97 -6.94 -10.62 -0.83
C CYS A 97 -7.80 -11.88 -0.97
N LYS A 98 -8.99 -11.91 -0.37
CA LYS A 98 -9.86 -13.09 -0.38
C LYS A 98 -10.68 -13.27 -1.66
N GLN A 99 -11.16 -12.19 -2.24
CA GLN A 99 -12.22 -12.23 -3.25
C GLN A 99 -11.74 -11.99 -4.69
N ARG A 100 -10.61 -11.33 -4.89
CA ARG A 100 -10.14 -11.00 -6.24
C ARG A 100 -9.12 -12.02 -6.74
N GLU A 101 -9.52 -12.89 -7.65
CA GLU A 101 -8.64 -13.88 -8.27
C GLU A 101 -7.51 -13.24 -9.11
N LYS A 102 -7.79 -12.11 -9.74
CA LYS A 102 -6.81 -11.38 -10.56
C LYS A 102 -5.78 -10.60 -9.75
N LEU A 103 -5.99 -10.45 -8.43
CA LEU A 103 -5.02 -9.86 -7.52
C LEU A 103 -4.24 -10.96 -6.82
N GLU A 104 -2.96 -11.04 -7.11
CA GLU A 104 -2.05 -11.93 -6.43
C GLU A 104 -1.23 -11.14 -5.42
N PHE A 105 -1.28 -11.57 -4.16
CA PHE A 105 -0.51 -10.98 -3.08
C PHE A 105 0.64 -11.89 -2.68
N ARG A 106 1.77 -11.29 -2.32
CA ARG A 106 2.83 -11.92 -1.54
C ARG A 106 3.21 -11.03 -0.38
N LEU A 107 3.26 -11.60 0.80
CA LEU A 107 3.65 -10.90 2.01
C LEU A 107 5.13 -11.14 2.26
N ILE A 108 5.85 -10.04 2.48
CA ILE A 108 7.27 -10.06 2.77
C ILE A 108 7.49 -9.70 4.22
N SER A 109 8.03 -10.64 5.00
CA SER A 109 8.54 -10.40 6.34
C SER A 109 10.02 -10.07 6.29
N GLY A 110 10.44 -9.15 7.16
CA GLY A 110 11.83 -8.73 7.21
C GLY A 110 12.20 -7.58 6.25
N ARG A 111 13.46 -7.21 6.28
CA ARG A 111 13.99 -6.05 5.57
C ARG A 111 14.54 -6.48 4.21
N ILE A 112 13.73 -6.41 3.17
CA ILE A 112 14.29 -6.39 1.81
C ILE A 112 14.81 -4.98 1.57
N VAL A 113 16.11 -4.87 1.37
CA VAL A 113 16.80 -3.58 1.23
C VAL A 113 16.57 -3.06 -0.19
N ASN A 114 15.49 -2.33 -0.35
CA ASN A 114 15.22 -1.53 -1.54
C ASN A 114 14.83 -0.14 -1.13
N ASP A 115 15.47 0.84 -1.73
CA ASP A 115 15.12 2.24 -1.51
C ASP A 115 14.09 2.77 -2.52
N PHE A 116 13.49 1.90 -3.34
CA PHE A 116 12.51 2.29 -4.34
C PHE A 116 11.34 1.29 -4.43
N GLN A 117 10.19 1.80 -4.81
CA GLN A 117 9.02 1.02 -5.20
C GLN A 117 8.91 1.02 -6.72
N TYR A 118 8.72 -0.17 -7.28
CA TYR A 118 8.54 -0.34 -8.72
C TYR A 118 7.09 -0.62 -9.03
N VAL A 119 6.52 0.20 -9.90
CA VAL A 119 5.20 -0.02 -10.48
C VAL A 119 5.36 -0.09 -11.98
N ALA A 120 5.17 -1.28 -12.55
CA ALA A 120 5.08 -1.46 -13.98
C ALA A 120 3.60 -1.42 -14.38
N ASP A 121 3.27 -0.53 -15.29
CA ASP A 121 1.94 -0.47 -15.87
C ASP A 121 2.03 -0.33 -17.39
N PRO A 122 1.85 -1.45 -18.12
CA PRO A 122 1.89 -1.43 -19.57
C PRO A 122 0.69 -0.72 -20.21
N ASN A 123 -0.37 -0.44 -19.45
CA ASN A 123 -1.65 0.06 -19.98
C ASN A 123 -2.01 1.47 -19.55
N MET A 124 -1.32 2.04 -18.57
CA MET A 124 -1.69 3.34 -18.00
C MET A 124 -1.45 4.52 -18.94
N PHE A 125 -0.63 4.34 -19.99
CA PHE A 125 -0.37 5.35 -21.00
C PHE A 125 -0.64 4.80 -22.39
N LEU A 126 -1.45 5.53 -23.12
CA LEU A 126 -1.85 5.26 -24.50
C LEU A 126 -0.69 5.20 -25.53
N SER A 127 0.54 5.34 -25.10
CA SER A 127 1.73 5.43 -25.98
C SER A 127 2.85 4.45 -25.69
N GLY A 128 2.61 3.42 -24.90
CA GLY A 128 3.61 2.39 -24.61
C GLY A 128 3.72 2.02 -23.15
N ALA A 129 4.44 0.94 -22.85
CA ALA A 129 4.72 0.52 -21.49
C ALA A 129 5.42 1.64 -20.73
N ALA A 130 4.85 2.05 -19.60
CA ALA A 130 5.47 3.00 -18.70
C ALA A 130 5.69 2.35 -17.36
N SER A 131 6.89 2.49 -16.85
CA SER A 131 7.26 2.04 -15.53
C SER A 131 7.55 3.24 -14.64
N TYR A 132 7.06 3.18 -13.42
CA TYR A 132 7.29 4.21 -12.42
C TYR A 132 8.20 3.69 -11.35
N LEU A 133 9.22 4.45 -11.07
CA LEU A 133 10.06 4.29 -9.89
C LEU A 133 9.57 5.28 -8.84
N ARG A 134 9.04 4.79 -7.75
CA ARG A 134 8.69 5.62 -6.60
C ARG A 134 9.81 5.53 -5.59
N LEU A 135 10.47 6.64 -5.34
CA LEU A 135 11.52 6.75 -4.33
C LEU A 135 10.88 6.88 -2.95
N ASP A 136 11.57 6.39 -1.92
CA ASP A 136 11.13 6.51 -0.53
C ASP A 136 10.82 7.98 -0.20
N ASN A 137 9.83 8.19 0.68
CA ASN A 137 9.42 9.51 1.16
C ASN A 137 10.55 10.33 1.81
N ASN A 138 11.65 9.67 2.17
CA ASN A 138 12.85 10.33 2.68
C ASN A 138 13.79 10.86 1.57
N CYS A 139 13.46 10.59 0.30
CA CYS A 139 14.26 11.12 -0.80
C CYS A 139 13.93 12.60 -1.05
N PRO A 140 14.90 13.53 -0.91
CA PRO A 140 14.61 14.97 -0.92
C PRO A 140 14.34 15.54 -2.32
N VAL A 141 14.58 14.78 -3.40
CA VAL A 141 14.68 15.39 -4.74
C VAL A 141 13.54 15.00 -5.67
N ASN A 142 13.16 13.75 -5.76
CA ASN A 142 12.05 13.30 -6.62
C ASN A 142 11.41 12.04 -6.04
N ARG A 143 10.11 12.10 -5.82
CA ARG A 143 9.36 10.98 -5.26
C ARG A 143 8.88 9.99 -6.29
N ILE A 144 8.74 10.42 -7.54
CA ILE A 144 8.32 9.57 -8.66
C ILE A 144 9.21 9.88 -9.84
N ALA A 145 9.84 8.86 -10.38
CA ALA A 145 10.56 8.93 -11.62
C ALA A 145 9.86 8.04 -12.66
N MET A 146 9.50 8.63 -13.79
CA MET A 146 9.02 7.86 -14.93
C MET A 146 10.24 7.27 -15.65
N VAL A 147 10.24 5.95 -15.79
CA VAL A 147 11.28 5.23 -16.50
C VAL A 147 10.82 5.02 -17.94
N ASN A 148 11.47 5.66 -18.88
CA ASN A 148 11.21 5.50 -20.30
C ASN A 148 12.51 4.98 -20.98
N ASN A 149 12.96 3.82 -20.50
CA ASN A 149 14.15 3.16 -21.01
C ASN A 149 13.95 1.65 -20.92
N SER A 150 13.83 0.99 -22.04
CA SER A 150 13.51 -0.45 -22.12
C SER A 150 14.49 -1.33 -21.33
N VAL A 151 15.79 -1.00 -21.35
CA VAL A 151 16.80 -1.78 -20.62
C VAL A 151 16.59 -1.65 -19.11
N MET A 152 16.23 -0.46 -18.62
CA MET A 152 15.97 -0.24 -17.20
C MET A 152 14.65 -0.89 -16.78
N GLU A 153 13.63 -0.81 -17.62
CA GLU A 153 12.34 -1.49 -17.43
C GLU A 153 12.51 -2.99 -17.31
N ASP A 154 13.28 -3.60 -18.23
CA ASP A 154 13.59 -5.02 -18.20
C ASP A 154 14.29 -5.40 -16.88
N ARG A 155 15.28 -4.63 -16.46
CA ARG A 155 16.01 -4.87 -15.20
C ARG A 155 15.14 -4.75 -13.96
N LEU A 156 14.27 -3.76 -13.92
CA LEU A 156 13.34 -3.58 -12.80
C LEU A 156 12.30 -4.72 -12.79
N SER A 157 11.83 -5.13 -13.95
CA SER A 157 10.93 -6.27 -14.10
C SER A 157 11.58 -7.59 -13.68
N GLU A 158 12.81 -7.85 -14.16
CA GLU A 158 13.61 -9.00 -13.73
C GLU A 158 13.81 -9.03 -12.21
N TYR A 159 14.11 -7.88 -11.62
CA TYR A 159 14.28 -7.76 -10.18
C TYR A 159 12.97 -8.06 -9.43
N PHE A 160 11.84 -7.49 -9.88
CA PHE A 160 10.53 -7.78 -9.30
C PHE A 160 10.22 -9.27 -9.39
N ASP A 161 10.48 -9.91 -10.55
CA ASP A 161 10.27 -11.32 -10.75
C ASP A 161 11.19 -12.20 -9.89
N GLN A 162 12.42 -11.78 -9.64
CA GLN A 162 13.32 -12.46 -8.70
C GLN A 162 12.74 -12.43 -7.28
N VAL A 163 12.30 -11.26 -6.79
CA VAL A 163 11.70 -11.14 -5.46
C VAL A 163 10.37 -11.92 -5.41
N TRP A 164 9.57 -11.83 -6.46
CA TRP A 164 8.30 -12.54 -6.56
C TRP A 164 8.48 -14.06 -6.47
N ASN A 165 9.49 -14.59 -7.13
CA ASN A 165 9.75 -16.02 -7.19
C ASN A 165 10.65 -16.53 -6.07
N LEU A 166 11.09 -15.65 -5.17
CA LEU A 166 11.96 -16.02 -4.07
C LEU A 166 11.33 -17.15 -3.25
N ASP A 167 12.06 -18.23 -3.08
CA ASP A 167 11.66 -19.34 -2.21
C ASP A 167 12.37 -19.21 -0.86
N ASP A 168 11.89 -18.26 -0.07
CA ASP A 168 12.47 -17.89 1.22
C ASP A 168 11.36 -17.91 2.28
N GLN A 169 11.74 -18.27 3.49
CA GLN A 169 10.84 -18.27 4.66
C GLN A 169 10.26 -16.87 4.95
N ASN A 170 10.90 -15.82 4.46
CA ASN A 170 10.44 -14.44 4.60
C ASN A 170 9.41 -14.02 3.53
N VAL A 171 9.01 -14.92 2.64
CA VAL A 171 8.01 -14.63 1.59
C VAL A 171 6.83 -15.58 1.74
N THR A 172 5.71 -15.06 2.25
CA THR A 172 4.46 -15.82 2.32
C THR A 172 3.72 -15.72 1.00
N LYS A 173 3.48 -16.87 0.37
CA LYS A 173 2.84 -17.01 -0.96
C LYS A 173 1.38 -17.44 -0.84
N GLU A 174 1.05 -18.16 0.20
CA GLU A 174 -0.26 -18.77 0.39
C GLU A 174 -1.31 -17.71 0.74
N ARG A 175 -2.33 -17.57 -0.10
CA ARG A 175 -3.41 -16.58 0.06
C ARG A 175 -4.08 -16.65 1.43
N ASN A 176 -4.32 -17.86 1.94
CA ASN A 176 -4.94 -18.03 3.25
C ASN A 176 -4.04 -17.54 4.38
N ALA A 177 -2.74 -17.83 4.32
CA ALA A 177 -1.78 -17.36 5.33
C ALA A 177 -1.65 -15.82 5.33
N ILE A 178 -1.64 -15.21 4.13
CA ILE A 178 -1.67 -13.75 3.99
C ILE A 178 -2.97 -13.18 4.58
N ALA A 179 -4.11 -13.78 4.26
CA ALA A 179 -5.39 -13.34 4.80
C ALA A 179 -5.49 -13.48 6.32
N GLU A 180 -4.91 -14.53 6.89
CA GLU A 180 -4.80 -14.71 8.35
C GLU A 180 -3.92 -13.62 8.98
N HIS A 181 -2.77 -13.31 8.37
CA HIS A 181 -1.92 -12.23 8.84
C HIS A 181 -2.68 -10.88 8.85
N ILE A 182 -3.35 -10.53 7.74
CA ILE A 182 -4.14 -9.29 7.65
C ILE A 182 -5.27 -9.29 8.69
N HIS A 183 -5.90 -10.43 8.93
CA HIS A 183 -6.94 -10.55 9.97
C HIS A 183 -6.38 -10.33 11.37
N HIS A 184 -5.19 -10.85 11.69
CA HIS A 184 -4.52 -10.58 12.97
C HIS A 184 -4.18 -9.10 13.15
N VAL A 185 -3.74 -8.42 12.08
CA VAL A 185 -3.51 -6.97 12.12
C VAL A 185 -4.81 -6.22 12.46
N LEU A 186 -5.92 -6.59 11.83
CA LEU A 186 -7.23 -6.00 12.12
C LEU A 186 -7.66 -6.21 13.58
N GLN A 187 -7.48 -7.42 14.10
CA GLN A 187 -7.72 -7.69 15.53
C GLN A 187 -6.86 -6.82 16.43
N GLY A 188 -5.58 -6.63 16.07
CA GLY A 188 -4.65 -5.77 16.79
C GLY A 188 -5.10 -4.32 16.84
N ILE A 189 -5.62 -3.77 15.73
CA ILE A 189 -6.17 -2.41 15.69
C ILE A 189 -7.33 -2.28 16.70
N HIS A 190 -8.24 -3.26 16.72
CA HIS A 190 -9.37 -3.25 17.64
C HIS A 190 -8.91 -3.34 19.10
N LEU A 191 -7.89 -4.16 19.39
CA LEU A 191 -7.34 -4.25 20.76
C LEU A 191 -6.67 -2.95 21.20
N ILE A 192 -5.86 -2.33 20.34
CA ILE A 192 -5.22 -1.04 20.63
C ILE A 192 -6.28 0.04 20.88
N THR A 193 -7.32 0.08 20.04
CA THR A 193 -8.40 1.06 20.19
C THR A 193 -9.14 0.90 21.50
N ARG A 194 -9.45 -0.35 21.87
CA ARG A 194 -10.09 -0.67 23.14
C ARG A 194 -9.21 -0.34 24.34
N ALA A 195 -7.93 -0.73 24.29
CA ALA A 195 -6.99 -0.45 25.38
C ALA A 195 -6.85 1.05 25.65
N LYS A 196 -6.85 1.87 24.59
CA LYS A 196 -6.84 3.35 24.72
C LYS A 196 -8.12 3.88 25.34
N SER A 197 -9.29 3.32 24.98
CA SER A 197 -10.57 3.74 25.55
C SER A 197 -10.71 3.37 27.02
N ASP A 198 -10.14 2.23 27.41
CA ASP A 198 -10.23 1.68 28.77
C ASP A 198 -9.07 2.15 29.68
N GLY A 199 -8.13 2.94 29.16
CA GLY A 199 -6.95 3.43 29.89
C GLY A 199 -5.92 2.34 30.20
N MET A 200 -5.93 1.24 29.45
CA MET A 200 -5.08 0.08 29.68
C MET A 200 -3.84 0.09 28.74
N GLU A 201 -2.85 0.92 29.07
CA GLU A 201 -1.64 1.09 28.27
C GLU A 201 -0.77 -0.20 28.15
N GLU A 202 -0.77 -1.05 29.18
CA GLU A 202 0.01 -2.29 29.23
C GLU A 202 -0.38 -3.28 28.11
N LEU A 203 -1.63 -3.33 27.68
CA LEU A 203 -2.07 -4.19 26.59
C LEU A 203 -1.53 -3.74 25.23
N GLN A 204 -1.31 -2.45 25.04
CA GLN A 204 -0.77 -1.88 23.84
C GLN A 204 0.70 -2.29 23.64
N GLU A 205 1.51 -2.22 24.71
CA GLU A 205 2.91 -2.63 24.68
C GLU A 205 3.07 -4.13 24.42
N SER A 206 2.23 -4.97 25.03
CA SER A 206 2.25 -6.42 24.84
C SER A 206 1.95 -6.83 23.39
N TRP A 207 1.11 -6.09 22.68
CA TRP A 207 0.78 -6.38 21.30
C TRP A 207 1.85 -5.88 20.33
N MET A 208 2.38 -4.66 20.55
CA MET A 208 3.45 -4.10 19.71
C MET A 208 4.72 -4.95 19.71
N ASN A 209 4.99 -5.68 20.77
CA ASN A 209 6.14 -6.59 20.88
C ASN A 209 5.95 -7.95 20.15
N LYS A 210 4.76 -8.19 19.57
CA LYS A 210 4.42 -9.46 18.87
C LYS A 210 4.32 -9.31 17.36
N ILE A 211 4.38 -8.08 16.86
CA ILE A 211 4.42 -7.73 15.43
C ILE A 211 5.88 -7.49 15.02
#